data_29e75cfffab96ab955e996703cde7531
#
_entry.id   29e75cfffab96ab955e996703cde7531
#
_cell.length_a   1.000
_cell.length_b   1.000
_cell.length_c   1.000
_cell.angle_alpha   90.00
_cell.angle_beta   90.00
_cell.angle_gamma   90.00
#
_symmetry.space_group_name_H-M   'P 1'
#
loop_
_entity.id
_entity.type
_entity.pdbx_description
1 polymer ?
#
loop_
_entity_poly.entity_id
_entity_poly.type
_entity_poly.pdbx_seq_one_letter_code
_entity_poly.pdbx_strand_id
1 'polypeptide(L)'
;MTAQTDHYIKLIEQSLNEFPIPSEPKSLYDPIRYFLNLPGKRIRPVLVLLSLQLFRKPEAADAHAALSTELFHNFSLVHDDMMDKADLRRGFQTVHKKWNEETALLAGDALLIFAYEALIAAKTSLLPELIHSFNRMARAVCEGQQLDMDYSKTDRVSLDAYQDMIDRKTGALIAFSFEMGGFLGDADEKDRGALHDFGAAMGRCFQLRDDYLDLFGNVEKTGKTRGGDIANCKLTYPILTSLYQEDNLDFLEIWQSNPKQDMDRIIRALNWMETRNIPDRIEEKIESEMAFGLQKLKSLNGDPEAKSQIEMLCKVLAYREK
;
A
#
# COMPACT_ATOMS: atom_id res chain seq x y z
N MET A 1 -6.68 4.93 -16.71
CA MET A 1 -7.62 4.06 -15.98
C MET A 1 -8.81 3.75 -16.87
N THR A 2 -9.60 2.70 -16.58
CA THR A 2 -10.81 2.39 -17.36
C THR A 2 -11.95 3.32 -16.98
N ALA A 3 -12.97 3.49 -17.85
CA ALA A 3 -14.18 4.26 -17.52
C ALA A 3 -14.88 3.75 -16.26
N GLN A 4 -14.83 2.44 -15.99
CA GLN A 4 -15.35 1.83 -14.78
C GLN A 4 -14.58 2.23 -13.52
N THR A 5 -13.26 2.24 -13.59
CA THR A 5 -12.41 2.71 -12.48
C THR A 5 -12.71 4.17 -12.15
N ASP A 6 -12.86 5.03 -13.16
CA ASP A 6 -13.20 6.45 -12.98
C ASP A 6 -14.60 6.64 -12.38
N HIS A 7 -15.55 5.77 -12.74
CA HIS A 7 -16.87 5.75 -12.12
C HIS A 7 -16.79 5.40 -10.63
N TYR A 8 -16.04 4.36 -10.25
CA TYR A 8 -15.88 3.98 -8.84
C TYR A 8 -15.12 5.03 -8.03
N ILE A 9 -14.11 5.68 -8.60
CA ILE A 9 -13.44 6.82 -7.94
C ILE A 9 -14.45 7.91 -7.59
N LYS A 10 -15.34 8.29 -8.53
CA LYS A 10 -16.38 9.30 -8.27
C LYS A 10 -17.34 8.87 -7.17
N LEU A 11 -17.73 7.60 -7.15
CA LEU A 11 -18.61 7.04 -6.13
C LEU A 11 -17.97 7.09 -4.73
N ILE A 12 -16.70 6.75 -4.65
CA ILE A 12 -15.90 6.82 -3.42
C ILE A 12 -15.71 8.26 -2.95
N GLU A 13 -15.34 9.18 -3.85
CA GLU A 13 -15.19 10.61 -3.50
C GLU A 13 -16.51 11.21 -3.02
N GLN A 14 -17.64 10.89 -3.66
CA GLN A 14 -18.95 11.30 -3.17
C GLN A 14 -19.20 10.77 -1.77
N SER A 15 -19.01 9.46 -1.55
CA SER A 15 -19.22 8.84 -0.24
C SER A 15 -18.30 9.40 0.84
N LEU A 16 -17.05 9.76 0.49
CA LEU A 16 -16.10 10.39 1.40
C LEU A 16 -16.55 11.82 1.78
N ASN A 17 -17.05 12.59 0.81
CA ASN A 17 -17.55 13.96 1.05
C ASN A 17 -18.82 13.96 1.93
N GLU A 18 -19.64 12.91 1.82
CA GLU A 18 -20.87 12.74 2.61
C GLU A 18 -20.61 12.05 3.97
N PHE A 19 -19.38 11.59 4.23
CA PHE A 19 -19.04 10.89 5.47
C PHE A 19 -19.22 11.82 6.68
N PRO A 20 -19.96 11.39 7.74
CA PRO A 20 -20.39 12.26 8.83
C PRO A 20 -19.28 12.55 9.84
N ILE A 21 -18.32 13.41 9.49
CA ILE A 21 -17.27 13.87 10.40
C ILE A 21 -17.87 14.98 11.31
N PRO A 22 -17.85 14.82 12.65
CA PRO A 22 -18.36 15.83 13.58
C PRO A 22 -17.66 17.19 13.43
N SER A 23 -18.36 18.28 13.74
CA SER A 23 -17.81 19.63 13.64
C SER A 23 -16.99 20.06 14.88
N GLU A 24 -17.24 19.45 16.03
CA GLU A 24 -16.58 19.77 17.30
C GLU A 24 -16.06 18.51 18.02
N PRO A 25 -14.91 18.60 18.69
CA PRO A 25 -14.03 19.77 18.78
C PRO A 25 -13.23 19.99 17.47
N LYS A 26 -13.14 21.23 17.00
CA LYS A 26 -12.40 21.59 15.76
C LYS A 26 -10.95 21.14 15.79
N SER A 27 -10.30 21.25 16.95
CA SER A 27 -8.90 20.84 17.14
C SER A 27 -8.64 19.37 16.80
N LEU A 28 -9.66 18.49 16.85
CA LEU A 28 -9.58 17.09 16.46
C LEU A 28 -10.01 16.89 15.00
N TYR A 29 -11.14 17.46 14.59
CA TYR A 29 -11.75 17.14 13.31
C TYR A 29 -11.25 17.95 12.12
N ASP A 30 -10.72 19.17 12.31
CA ASP A 30 -10.11 19.96 11.24
C ASP A 30 -8.82 19.31 10.70
N PRO A 31 -7.91 18.74 11.52
CA PRO A 31 -6.79 17.92 11.06
C PRO A 31 -7.22 16.71 10.24
N ILE A 32 -8.28 16.01 10.63
CA ILE A 32 -8.82 14.87 9.91
C ILE A 32 -9.36 15.29 8.53
N ARG A 33 -10.21 16.35 8.48
CA ARG A 33 -10.71 16.90 7.21
C ARG A 33 -9.58 17.33 6.31
N TYR A 34 -8.57 18.02 6.86
CA TYR A 34 -7.40 18.43 6.11
C TYR A 34 -6.73 17.23 5.45
N PHE A 35 -6.46 16.15 6.22
CA PHE A 35 -5.74 14.99 5.71
C PHE A 35 -6.53 14.22 4.67
N LEU A 36 -7.82 14.02 4.88
CA LEU A 36 -8.73 13.33 3.94
C LEU A 36 -8.88 14.10 2.61
N ASN A 37 -8.78 15.43 2.63
CA ASN A 37 -8.83 16.30 1.45
C ASN A 37 -7.49 16.36 0.67
N LEU A 38 -6.41 15.77 1.18
CA LEU A 38 -5.17 15.69 0.41
C LEU A 38 -5.36 14.84 -0.86
N PRO A 39 -4.68 15.21 -1.96
CA PRO A 39 -4.78 14.46 -3.21
C PRO A 39 -4.47 12.98 -3.01
N GLY A 40 -5.31 12.08 -3.54
CA GLY A 40 -5.14 10.64 -3.41
C GLY A 40 -5.83 9.89 -4.55
N LYS A 41 -5.25 8.74 -4.95
CA LYS A 41 -5.79 7.90 -6.04
C LYS A 41 -6.99 7.05 -5.59
N ARG A 42 -7.30 6.98 -4.30
CA ARG A 42 -8.37 6.17 -3.69
C ARG A 42 -8.40 4.71 -4.17
N ILE A 43 -7.24 4.12 -4.38
CA ILE A 43 -7.12 2.79 -5.01
C ILE A 43 -7.77 1.70 -4.16
N ARG A 44 -7.53 1.69 -2.83
CA ARG A 44 -8.00 0.62 -1.95
C ARG A 44 -9.52 0.42 -1.97
N PRO A 45 -10.35 1.46 -1.75
CA PRO A 45 -11.80 1.30 -1.86
C PRO A 45 -12.26 0.98 -3.30
N VAL A 46 -11.51 1.42 -4.32
CA VAL A 46 -11.79 1.01 -5.72
C VAL A 46 -11.55 -0.48 -5.91
N LEU A 47 -10.50 -1.07 -5.30
CA LEU A 47 -10.25 -2.51 -5.34
C LEU A 47 -11.40 -3.30 -4.69
N VAL A 48 -11.98 -2.78 -3.59
CA VAL A 48 -13.19 -3.38 -2.97
C VAL A 48 -14.33 -3.44 -3.97
N LEU A 49 -14.63 -2.32 -4.65
CA LEU A 49 -15.76 -2.28 -5.60
C LEU A 49 -15.52 -3.12 -6.85
N LEU A 50 -14.29 -3.16 -7.36
CA LEU A 50 -13.92 -4.02 -8.50
C LEU A 50 -14.02 -5.50 -8.15
N SER A 51 -13.59 -5.92 -6.96
CA SER A 51 -13.71 -7.31 -6.54
C SER A 51 -15.16 -7.69 -6.20
N LEU A 52 -15.95 -6.77 -5.63
CA LEU A 52 -17.40 -6.97 -5.47
C LEU A 52 -18.11 -7.21 -6.81
N GLN A 53 -17.70 -6.49 -7.86
CA GLN A 53 -18.28 -6.62 -9.20
C GLN A 53 -18.16 -8.04 -9.79
N LEU A 54 -17.23 -8.86 -9.30
CA LEU A 54 -17.15 -10.27 -9.68
C LEU A 54 -18.44 -11.04 -9.35
N PHE A 55 -19.16 -10.64 -8.32
CA PHE A 55 -20.31 -11.35 -7.74
C PHE A 55 -21.64 -10.63 -7.95
N ARG A 56 -21.62 -9.31 -7.86
CA ARG A 56 -22.78 -8.45 -8.13
C ARG A 56 -22.37 -7.00 -8.43
N LYS A 57 -23.30 -6.24 -9.00
CA LYS A 57 -23.07 -4.82 -9.27
C LYS A 57 -22.93 -4.03 -7.95
N PRO A 58 -21.89 -3.22 -7.77
CA PRO A 58 -21.75 -2.32 -6.64
C PRO A 58 -22.80 -1.22 -6.58
N GLU A 59 -23.23 -0.87 -5.37
CA GLU A 59 -24.18 0.20 -5.05
C GLU A 59 -23.52 1.29 -4.19
N ALA A 60 -24.22 2.41 -3.96
CA ALA A 60 -23.73 3.50 -3.12
C ALA A 60 -23.41 3.07 -1.68
N ALA A 61 -24.21 2.15 -1.10
CA ALA A 61 -23.96 1.62 0.23
C ALA A 61 -22.63 0.82 0.31
N ASP A 62 -22.25 0.13 -0.78
CA ASP A 62 -20.98 -0.59 -0.85
C ASP A 62 -19.79 0.38 -0.90
N ALA A 63 -19.95 1.52 -1.58
CA ALA A 63 -18.94 2.56 -1.59
C ALA A 63 -18.69 3.14 -0.18
N HIS A 64 -19.77 3.30 0.61
CA HIS A 64 -19.66 3.74 2.00
C HIS A 64 -18.89 2.71 2.84
N ALA A 65 -19.22 1.41 2.75
CA ALA A 65 -18.50 0.37 3.45
C ALA A 65 -17.02 0.27 3.00
N ALA A 66 -16.76 0.43 1.69
CA ALA A 66 -15.41 0.42 1.13
C ALA A 66 -14.53 1.56 1.66
N LEU A 67 -15.11 2.69 2.12
CA LEU A 67 -14.36 3.77 2.77
C LEU A 67 -13.58 3.27 3.99
N SER A 68 -13.98 2.18 4.63
CA SER A 68 -13.22 1.60 5.75
C SER A 68 -11.75 1.36 5.40
N THR A 69 -11.47 0.93 4.17
CA THR A 69 -10.09 0.70 3.71
C THR A 69 -9.32 2.00 3.49
N GLU A 70 -9.97 3.06 3.03
CA GLU A 70 -9.33 4.38 2.84
C GLU A 70 -9.12 5.08 4.19
N LEU A 71 -10.10 5.05 5.08
CA LEU A 71 -10.01 5.65 6.42
C LEU A 71 -8.93 4.95 7.25
N PHE A 72 -8.88 3.61 7.22
CA PHE A 72 -7.78 2.86 7.84
C PHE A 72 -6.43 3.21 7.23
N HIS A 73 -6.33 3.32 5.91
CA HIS A 73 -5.10 3.74 5.26
C HIS A 73 -4.66 5.14 5.70
N ASN A 74 -5.60 6.10 5.79
CA ASN A 74 -5.27 7.44 6.24
C ASN A 74 -4.87 7.47 7.73
N PHE A 75 -5.49 6.64 8.58
CA PHE A 75 -5.02 6.38 9.95
C PHE A 75 -3.55 5.95 9.95
N SER A 76 -3.22 4.89 9.21
CA SER A 76 -1.85 4.36 9.18
C SER A 76 -0.85 5.39 8.66
N LEU A 77 -1.23 6.21 7.65
CA LEU A 77 -0.36 7.26 7.11
C LEU A 77 -0.11 8.42 8.10
N VAL A 78 -1.13 8.84 8.88
CA VAL A 78 -0.96 9.90 9.88
C VAL A 78 0.02 9.47 10.96
N HIS A 79 -0.09 8.22 11.43
CA HIS A 79 0.82 7.67 12.44
C HIS A 79 2.21 7.38 11.87
N ASP A 80 2.31 6.87 10.65
CA ASP A 80 3.57 6.61 9.93
C ASP A 80 4.37 7.92 9.75
N ASP A 81 3.71 8.99 9.26
CA ASP A 81 4.32 10.31 9.11
C ASP A 81 4.92 10.85 10.43
N MET A 82 4.26 10.59 11.55
CA MET A 82 4.73 11.01 12.88
C MET A 82 5.94 10.15 13.33
N MET A 83 5.87 8.83 13.14
CA MET A 83 6.96 7.90 13.48
C MET A 83 8.21 8.16 12.64
N ASP A 84 8.04 8.43 11.35
CA ASP A 84 9.11 8.75 10.40
C ASP A 84 9.58 10.21 10.48
N LYS A 85 8.91 11.05 11.28
CA LYS A 85 9.16 12.50 11.37
C LYS A 85 9.11 13.22 10.03
N ALA A 86 8.24 12.75 9.13
CA ALA A 86 8.12 13.27 7.77
C ALA A 86 7.54 14.69 7.77
N ASP A 87 8.18 15.63 7.10
CA ASP A 87 7.69 17.01 7.02
C ASP A 87 6.51 17.16 6.04
N LEU A 88 6.53 16.38 4.96
CA LEU A 88 5.57 16.50 3.86
C LEU A 88 4.97 15.14 3.48
N ARG A 89 3.66 15.15 3.18
CA ARG A 89 2.92 14.07 2.54
C ARG A 89 2.23 14.59 1.28
N ARG A 90 2.54 14.02 0.11
CA ARG A 90 1.97 14.44 -1.19
C ARG A 90 2.18 15.94 -1.50
N GLY A 91 3.29 16.52 -1.04
CA GLY A 91 3.63 17.93 -1.21
C GLY A 91 3.01 18.89 -0.17
N PHE A 92 2.22 18.37 0.79
CA PHE A 92 1.60 19.16 1.86
C PHE A 92 2.20 18.78 3.21
N GLN A 93 2.17 19.74 4.17
CA GLN A 93 2.63 19.47 5.53
C GLN A 93 1.87 18.29 6.16
N THR A 94 2.60 17.42 6.87
CA THR A 94 2.00 16.34 7.67
C THR A 94 1.22 16.91 8.85
N VAL A 95 0.29 16.12 9.43
CA VAL A 95 -0.57 16.60 10.52
C VAL A 95 0.25 17.06 11.73
N HIS A 96 1.27 16.27 12.14
CA HIS A 96 2.12 16.62 13.29
C HIS A 96 2.98 17.87 13.06
N LYS A 97 3.31 18.21 11.80
CA LYS A 97 4.03 19.45 11.47
C LYS A 97 3.12 20.65 11.38
N LYS A 98 1.88 20.47 10.91
CA LYS A 98 0.92 21.57 10.75
C LYS A 98 0.24 21.92 12.07
N TRP A 99 0.04 20.96 12.95
CA TRP A 99 -0.51 21.13 14.31
C TRP A 99 0.52 20.73 15.37
N ASN A 100 0.47 19.51 15.85
CA ASN A 100 1.44 18.92 16.79
C ASN A 100 1.30 17.39 16.82
N GLU A 101 2.18 16.71 17.55
CA GLU A 101 2.21 15.24 17.66
C GLU A 101 0.96 14.69 18.37
N GLU A 102 0.49 15.33 19.45
CA GLU A 102 -0.69 14.89 20.18
C GLU A 102 -1.96 14.95 19.31
N THR A 103 -2.08 16.02 18.52
CA THR A 103 -3.19 16.17 17.58
C THR A 103 -3.13 15.11 16.48
N ALA A 104 -1.93 14.79 15.96
CA ALA A 104 -1.76 13.76 14.94
C ALA A 104 -2.10 12.38 15.49
N LEU A 105 -1.68 12.05 16.71
CA LEU A 105 -2.01 10.80 17.40
C LEU A 105 -3.54 10.63 17.50
N LEU A 106 -4.23 11.61 18.08
CA LEU A 106 -5.69 11.54 18.27
C LEU A 106 -6.45 11.57 16.93
N ALA A 107 -5.96 12.29 15.92
CA ALA A 107 -6.55 12.30 14.59
C ALA A 107 -6.46 10.91 13.93
N GLY A 108 -5.33 10.23 14.08
CA GLY A 108 -5.16 8.85 13.63
C GLY A 108 -6.12 7.90 14.36
N ASP A 109 -6.19 7.96 15.69
CA ASP A 109 -7.10 7.11 16.48
C ASP A 109 -8.56 7.31 16.06
N ALA A 110 -8.99 8.56 15.85
CA ALA A 110 -10.34 8.86 15.37
C ALA A 110 -10.59 8.32 13.94
N LEU A 111 -9.60 8.39 13.05
CA LEU A 111 -9.69 7.79 11.71
C LEU A 111 -9.86 6.27 11.76
N LEU A 112 -9.21 5.59 12.70
CA LEU A 112 -9.41 4.16 12.93
C LEU A 112 -10.84 3.85 13.38
N ILE A 113 -11.41 4.67 14.29
CA ILE A 113 -12.81 4.54 14.71
C ILE A 113 -13.75 4.74 13.52
N PHE A 114 -13.53 5.77 12.71
CA PHE A 114 -14.33 6.01 11.49
C PHE A 114 -14.21 4.86 10.48
N ALA A 115 -13.03 4.21 10.39
CA ALA A 115 -12.89 3.02 9.56
C ALA A 115 -13.81 1.88 10.02
N TYR A 116 -13.95 1.67 11.33
CA TYR A 116 -14.90 0.71 11.88
C TYR A 116 -16.36 1.13 11.65
N GLU A 117 -16.70 2.41 11.82
CA GLU A 117 -18.04 2.91 11.53
C GLU A 117 -18.45 2.66 10.07
N ALA A 118 -17.55 2.90 9.12
CA ALA A 118 -17.77 2.59 7.72
C ALA A 118 -17.90 1.06 7.48
N LEU A 119 -17.05 0.26 8.14
CA LEU A 119 -17.04 -1.20 7.99
C LEU A 119 -18.34 -1.85 8.46
N ILE A 120 -18.84 -1.47 9.65
CA ILE A 120 -20.06 -2.04 10.22
C ILE A 120 -21.33 -1.66 9.46
N ALA A 121 -21.26 -0.65 8.58
CA ALA A 121 -22.36 -0.30 7.68
C ALA A 121 -22.45 -1.25 6.47
N ALA A 122 -21.54 -2.21 6.33
CA ALA A 122 -21.55 -3.19 5.25
C ALA A 122 -22.82 -4.05 5.29
N LYS A 123 -23.47 -4.18 4.13
CA LYS A 123 -24.66 -5.01 3.97
C LYS A 123 -24.24 -6.40 3.48
N THR A 124 -23.89 -7.28 4.40
CA THR A 124 -23.52 -8.67 4.13
C THR A 124 -23.99 -9.57 5.27
N SER A 125 -24.33 -10.82 4.96
CA SER A 125 -24.64 -11.85 5.96
C SER A 125 -23.38 -12.29 6.74
N LEU A 126 -22.20 -11.94 6.25
CA LEU A 126 -20.87 -12.33 6.76
C LEU A 126 -20.18 -11.20 7.56
N LEU A 127 -20.96 -10.27 8.14
CA LEU A 127 -20.41 -9.13 8.86
C LEU A 127 -19.46 -9.51 10.02
N PRO A 128 -19.75 -10.53 10.86
CA PRO A 128 -18.81 -10.96 11.91
C PRO A 128 -17.47 -11.42 11.35
N GLU A 129 -17.48 -12.20 10.28
CA GLU A 129 -16.28 -12.71 9.60
C GLU A 129 -15.51 -11.58 8.92
N LEU A 130 -16.20 -10.61 8.32
CA LEU A 130 -15.60 -9.40 7.74
C LEU A 130 -14.87 -8.58 8.80
N ILE A 131 -15.49 -8.36 9.96
CA ILE A 131 -14.85 -7.67 11.09
C ILE A 131 -13.63 -8.45 11.57
N HIS A 132 -13.72 -9.79 11.64
CA HIS A 132 -12.59 -10.62 12.04
C HIS A 132 -11.43 -10.52 11.04
N SER A 133 -11.71 -10.52 9.74
CA SER A 133 -10.71 -10.31 8.69
C SER A 133 -10.08 -8.91 8.76
N PHE A 134 -10.89 -7.85 8.98
CA PHE A 134 -10.39 -6.50 9.20
C PHE A 134 -9.44 -6.42 10.40
N ASN A 135 -9.79 -7.03 11.54
CA ASN A 135 -8.92 -7.05 12.72
C ASN A 135 -7.60 -7.79 12.46
N ARG A 136 -7.64 -8.89 11.71
CA ARG A 136 -6.42 -9.62 11.29
C ARG A 136 -5.53 -8.73 10.43
N MET A 137 -6.09 -8.05 9.43
CA MET A 137 -5.38 -7.10 8.59
C MET A 137 -4.80 -5.92 9.39
N ALA A 138 -5.61 -5.30 10.26
CA ALA A 138 -5.19 -4.15 11.06
C ALA A 138 -4.00 -4.50 11.98
N ARG A 139 -4.05 -5.67 12.64
CA ARG A 139 -2.94 -6.17 13.44
C ARG A 139 -1.70 -6.43 12.58
N ALA A 140 -1.85 -7.05 11.41
CA ALA A 140 -0.73 -7.31 10.51
C ALA A 140 -0.05 -5.99 10.07
N VAL A 141 -0.81 -4.93 9.76
CA VAL A 141 -0.24 -3.61 9.42
C VAL A 141 0.56 -3.03 10.59
N CYS A 142 0.06 -3.11 11.82
CA CYS A 142 0.82 -2.66 13.00
C CYS A 142 2.11 -3.48 13.21
N GLU A 143 2.03 -4.81 13.07
CA GLU A 143 3.20 -5.70 13.15
C GLU A 143 4.23 -5.38 12.05
N GLY A 144 3.76 -5.15 10.81
CA GLY A 144 4.63 -4.78 9.69
C GLY A 144 5.32 -3.43 9.89
N GLN A 145 4.62 -2.43 10.44
CA GLN A 145 5.21 -1.13 10.77
C GLN A 145 6.27 -1.28 11.88
N GLN A 146 6.01 -2.11 12.92
CA GLN A 146 6.99 -2.37 13.95
C GLN A 146 8.25 -3.05 13.39
N LEU A 147 8.08 -4.04 12.51
CA LEU A 147 9.21 -4.71 11.84
C LEU A 147 10.04 -3.73 11.00
N ASP A 148 9.39 -2.82 10.25
CA ASP A 148 10.09 -1.79 9.46
C ASP A 148 10.94 -0.87 10.36
N MET A 149 10.37 -0.44 11.50
CA MET A 149 11.11 0.35 12.50
C MET A 149 12.28 -0.42 13.13
N ASP A 150 12.13 -1.72 13.36
CA ASP A 150 13.18 -2.55 13.94
C ASP A 150 14.29 -2.82 12.91
N TYR A 151 13.93 -3.05 11.65
CA TYR A 151 14.88 -3.27 10.56
C TYR A 151 15.68 -2.00 10.23
N SER A 152 15.14 -0.81 10.47
CA SER A 152 15.90 0.44 10.34
C SER A 152 17.07 0.58 11.32
N LYS A 153 17.12 -0.26 12.37
CA LYS A 153 18.14 -0.27 13.43
C LYS A 153 19.12 -1.43 13.31
N THR A 154 18.98 -2.28 12.30
CA THR A 154 19.83 -3.45 12.07
C THR A 154 20.52 -3.39 10.72
N ASP A 155 21.73 -3.94 10.63
CA ASP A 155 22.50 -4.03 9.39
C ASP A 155 22.21 -5.33 8.60
N ARG A 156 21.39 -6.22 9.14
CA ARG A 156 21.11 -7.54 8.56
C ARG A 156 19.64 -7.89 8.63
N VAL A 157 19.02 -7.97 7.45
CA VAL A 157 17.66 -8.46 7.25
C VAL A 157 17.69 -9.44 6.09
N SER A 158 17.14 -10.64 6.25
CA SER A 158 17.04 -11.60 5.13
C SER A 158 15.97 -11.14 4.13
N LEU A 159 16.06 -11.62 2.89
CA LEU A 159 15.01 -11.36 1.88
C LEU A 159 13.64 -11.88 2.33
N ASP A 160 13.58 -13.03 3.01
CA ASP A 160 12.33 -13.58 3.55
C ASP A 160 11.76 -12.72 4.67
N ALA A 161 12.61 -12.19 5.57
CA ALA A 161 12.18 -11.27 6.62
C ALA A 161 11.66 -9.95 6.06
N TYR A 162 12.33 -9.41 5.03
CA TYR A 162 11.86 -8.25 4.30
C TYR A 162 10.50 -8.52 3.63
N GLN A 163 10.36 -9.69 2.97
CA GLN A 163 9.11 -10.11 2.34
C GLN A 163 7.95 -10.19 3.37
N ASP A 164 8.18 -10.80 4.54
CA ASP A 164 7.17 -10.87 5.61
C ASP A 164 6.78 -9.47 6.10
N MET A 165 7.76 -8.56 6.26
CA MET A 165 7.49 -7.17 6.67
C MET A 165 6.61 -6.43 5.64
N ILE A 166 6.93 -6.50 4.33
CA ILE A 166 6.12 -5.82 3.31
C ILE A 166 4.74 -6.47 3.12
N ASP A 167 4.63 -7.79 3.27
CA ASP A 167 3.34 -8.50 3.24
C ASP A 167 2.42 -8.00 4.35
N ARG A 168 2.96 -7.73 5.55
CA ARG A 168 2.21 -7.17 6.67
C ARG A 168 1.95 -5.67 6.51
N LYS A 169 2.99 -4.86 6.29
CA LYS A 169 2.90 -3.39 6.28
C LYS A 169 2.05 -2.88 5.10
N THR A 170 2.30 -3.38 3.90
CA THR A 170 1.70 -2.90 2.65
C THR A 170 0.69 -3.89 2.07
N GLY A 171 1.05 -5.16 2.03
CA GLY A 171 0.29 -6.23 1.38
C GLY A 171 -1.04 -6.52 2.07
N ALA A 172 -1.08 -6.55 3.40
CA ALA A 172 -2.25 -6.95 4.16
C ALA A 172 -3.50 -6.10 3.86
N LEU A 173 -3.34 -4.77 3.75
CA LEU A 173 -4.46 -3.89 3.43
C LEU A 173 -4.94 -4.02 1.97
N ILE A 174 -4.03 -4.32 1.04
CA ILE A 174 -4.39 -4.59 -0.36
C ILE A 174 -5.11 -5.93 -0.46
N ALA A 175 -4.60 -6.97 0.21
CA ALA A 175 -5.23 -8.28 0.28
C ALA A 175 -6.65 -8.19 0.87
N PHE A 176 -6.79 -7.50 2.00
CA PHE A 176 -8.09 -7.25 2.61
C PHE A 176 -9.03 -6.46 1.69
N SER A 177 -8.54 -5.48 0.93
CA SER A 177 -9.40 -4.72 0.00
C SER A 177 -10.04 -5.61 -1.05
N PHE A 178 -9.32 -6.60 -1.59
CA PHE A 178 -9.88 -7.58 -2.50
C PHE A 178 -10.82 -8.56 -1.80
N GLU A 179 -10.41 -9.12 -0.65
CA GLU A 179 -11.20 -10.04 0.16
C GLU A 179 -12.53 -9.42 0.60
N MET A 180 -12.53 -8.12 0.98
CA MET A 180 -13.72 -7.37 1.38
C MET A 180 -14.79 -7.32 0.27
N GLY A 181 -14.39 -7.17 -1.00
CA GLY A 181 -15.34 -7.25 -2.11
C GLY A 181 -16.02 -8.62 -2.19
N GLY A 182 -15.32 -9.70 -1.87
CA GLY A 182 -15.89 -11.03 -1.72
C GLY A 182 -16.90 -11.12 -0.58
N PHE A 183 -16.61 -10.52 0.58
CA PHE A 183 -17.54 -10.45 1.70
C PHE A 183 -18.81 -9.68 1.35
N LEU A 184 -18.69 -8.51 0.69
CA LEU A 184 -19.83 -7.71 0.24
C LEU A 184 -20.67 -8.41 -0.84
N GLY A 185 -20.06 -9.31 -1.59
CA GLY A 185 -20.72 -10.13 -2.61
C GLY A 185 -21.24 -11.48 -2.10
N ASP A 186 -21.18 -11.73 -0.77
CA ASP A 186 -21.55 -13.00 -0.12
C ASP A 186 -20.87 -14.22 -0.81
N ALA A 187 -19.62 -14.02 -1.30
CA ALA A 187 -18.82 -15.07 -1.92
C ALA A 187 -18.48 -16.19 -0.95
N ASP A 188 -18.28 -17.40 -1.46
CA ASP A 188 -17.85 -18.52 -0.63
C ASP A 188 -16.42 -18.33 -0.07
N GLU A 189 -16.05 -19.14 0.90
CA GLU A 189 -14.75 -19.05 1.58
C GLU A 189 -13.58 -19.27 0.62
N LYS A 190 -13.74 -20.15 -0.37
CA LYS A 190 -12.73 -20.45 -1.38
C LYS A 190 -12.44 -19.22 -2.26
N ASP A 191 -13.49 -18.56 -2.75
CA ASP A 191 -13.36 -17.37 -3.59
C ASP A 191 -12.82 -16.18 -2.77
N ARG A 192 -13.24 -16.00 -1.51
CA ARG A 192 -12.65 -14.98 -0.60
C ARG A 192 -11.17 -15.23 -0.35
N GLY A 193 -10.77 -16.50 -0.10
CA GLY A 193 -9.37 -16.89 0.06
C GLY A 193 -8.54 -16.62 -1.20
N ALA A 194 -9.08 -16.93 -2.38
CA ALA A 194 -8.40 -16.65 -3.66
C ALA A 194 -8.26 -15.14 -3.94
N LEU A 195 -9.25 -14.32 -3.54
CA LEU A 195 -9.16 -12.85 -3.59
C LEU A 195 -8.10 -12.31 -2.64
N HIS A 196 -8.01 -12.85 -1.42
CA HIS A 196 -6.96 -12.51 -0.47
C HIS A 196 -5.57 -12.83 -1.03
N ASP A 197 -5.36 -14.05 -1.54
CA ASP A 197 -4.09 -14.48 -2.11
C ASP A 197 -3.69 -13.63 -3.33
N PHE A 198 -4.67 -13.32 -4.19
CA PHE A 198 -4.46 -12.41 -5.31
C PHE A 198 -4.03 -11.02 -4.83
N GLY A 199 -4.74 -10.46 -3.86
CA GLY A 199 -4.45 -9.15 -3.29
C GLY A 199 -3.07 -9.09 -2.61
N ALA A 200 -2.66 -10.15 -1.92
CA ALA A 200 -1.33 -10.25 -1.32
C ALA A 200 -0.23 -10.22 -2.39
N ALA A 201 -0.38 -10.99 -3.49
CA ALA A 201 0.56 -10.94 -4.61
C ALA A 201 0.62 -9.54 -5.25
N MET A 202 -0.53 -8.87 -5.40
CA MET A 202 -0.55 -7.50 -5.93
C MET A 202 0.09 -6.50 -4.97
N GLY A 203 -0.04 -6.70 -3.66
CA GLY A 203 0.66 -5.91 -2.64
C GLY A 203 2.18 -6.02 -2.78
N ARG A 204 2.70 -7.22 -3.00
CA ARG A 204 4.13 -7.46 -3.28
C ARG A 204 4.58 -6.79 -4.57
N CYS A 205 3.85 -6.96 -5.67
CA CYS A 205 4.14 -6.26 -6.92
C CYS A 205 4.21 -4.74 -6.73
N PHE A 206 3.27 -4.18 -5.96
CA PHE A 206 3.21 -2.76 -5.69
C PHE A 206 4.44 -2.27 -4.93
N GLN A 207 4.85 -2.97 -3.86
CA GLN A 207 6.02 -2.60 -3.06
C GLN A 207 7.32 -2.77 -3.85
N LEU A 208 7.51 -3.92 -4.51
CA LEU A 208 8.69 -4.15 -5.36
C LEU A 208 8.82 -3.08 -6.45
N ARG A 209 7.70 -2.62 -7.02
CA ARG A 209 7.70 -1.51 -7.98
C ARG A 209 8.06 -0.18 -7.34
N ASP A 210 7.63 0.10 -6.11
CA ASP A 210 8.03 1.31 -5.38
C ASP A 210 9.53 1.31 -5.10
N ASP A 211 10.08 0.20 -4.62
CA ASP A 211 11.52 0.02 -4.37
C ASP A 211 12.33 0.18 -5.67
N TYR A 212 11.83 -0.39 -6.78
CA TYR A 212 12.43 -0.24 -8.10
C TYR A 212 12.45 1.23 -8.55
N LEU A 213 11.31 1.92 -8.42
CA LEU A 213 11.17 3.30 -8.89
C LEU A 213 12.01 4.29 -8.08
N ASP A 214 12.26 4.04 -6.80
CA ASP A 214 13.15 4.89 -5.99
C ASP A 214 14.59 4.87 -6.54
N LEU A 215 15.07 3.73 -7.02
CA LEU A 215 16.45 3.55 -7.49
C LEU A 215 16.59 3.76 -9.00
N PHE A 216 15.69 3.21 -9.79
CA PHE A 216 15.82 3.09 -11.25
C PHE A 216 14.74 3.88 -12.01
N GLY A 217 13.80 4.53 -11.32
CA GLY A 217 12.73 5.33 -11.94
C GLY A 217 13.28 6.51 -12.75
N ASN A 218 12.53 6.94 -13.76
CA ASN A 218 12.86 8.14 -14.54
C ASN A 218 12.58 9.39 -13.70
N VAL A 219 13.62 10.19 -13.41
CA VAL A 219 13.55 11.42 -12.59
C VAL A 219 12.52 12.43 -13.16
N GLU A 220 12.46 12.58 -14.48
CA GLU A 220 11.50 13.50 -15.14
C GLU A 220 10.05 13.09 -14.92
N LYS A 221 9.79 11.75 -14.82
CA LYS A 221 8.45 11.20 -14.61
C LYS A 221 8.07 11.10 -13.14
N THR A 222 9.01 10.72 -12.28
CA THR A 222 8.77 10.53 -10.83
C THR A 222 8.80 11.84 -10.04
N GLY A 223 9.52 12.85 -10.54
CA GLY A 223 9.74 14.11 -9.84
C GLY A 223 10.62 13.98 -8.57
N LYS A 224 11.24 12.80 -8.36
CA LYS A 224 12.13 12.51 -7.22
C LYS A 224 13.55 12.25 -7.72
N THR A 225 14.56 12.61 -6.92
CA THR A 225 15.95 12.19 -7.16
C THR A 225 16.07 10.68 -6.91
N ARG A 226 16.83 9.97 -7.76
CA ARG A 226 17.11 8.54 -7.58
C ARG A 226 17.93 8.28 -6.32
N GLY A 227 17.71 7.13 -5.68
CA GLY A 227 18.57 6.64 -4.62
C GLY A 227 18.18 7.11 -3.22
N GLY A 228 16.94 7.48 -3.00
CA GLY A 228 16.44 7.85 -1.68
C GLY A 228 16.66 6.72 -0.65
N ASP A 229 16.43 5.48 -1.04
CA ASP A 229 16.65 4.32 -0.17
C ASP A 229 18.13 4.12 0.17
N ILE A 230 19.04 4.38 -0.80
CA ILE A 230 20.49 4.35 -0.55
C ILE A 230 20.88 5.47 0.43
N ALA A 231 20.41 6.70 0.19
CA ALA A 231 20.70 7.86 1.02
C ALA A 231 20.23 7.66 2.48
N ASN A 232 19.08 7.03 2.65
CA ASN A 232 18.48 6.77 3.97
C ASN A 232 18.89 5.42 4.58
N CYS A 233 19.75 4.67 3.91
CA CYS A 233 20.18 3.33 4.33
C CYS A 233 19.03 2.37 4.60
N LYS A 234 17.96 2.44 3.80
CA LYS A 234 16.84 1.50 3.87
C LYS A 234 17.21 0.17 3.25
N LEU A 235 16.93 -0.92 3.97
CA LEU A 235 17.15 -2.29 3.50
C LEU A 235 15.95 -2.75 2.65
N THR A 236 15.81 -2.18 1.44
CA THR A 236 14.78 -2.55 0.47
C THR A 236 15.18 -3.75 -0.39
N TYR A 237 14.23 -4.32 -1.16
CA TYR A 237 14.48 -5.54 -1.94
C TYR A 237 15.70 -5.43 -2.87
N PRO A 238 15.92 -4.33 -3.63
CA PRO A 238 17.12 -4.16 -4.45
C PRO A 238 18.41 -4.15 -3.64
N ILE A 239 18.40 -3.44 -2.50
CA ILE A 239 19.55 -3.33 -1.60
C ILE A 239 19.90 -4.71 -1.03
N LEU A 240 18.91 -5.43 -0.50
CA LEU A 240 19.12 -6.77 0.04
C LEU A 240 19.57 -7.76 -1.03
N THR A 241 18.97 -7.71 -2.24
CA THR A 241 19.40 -8.54 -3.37
C THR A 241 20.86 -8.27 -3.71
N SER A 242 21.33 -7.02 -3.62
CA SER A 242 22.73 -6.65 -3.85
C SER A 242 23.64 -7.14 -2.72
N LEU A 243 23.21 -6.99 -1.46
CA LEU A 243 23.99 -7.44 -0.29
C LEU A 243 24.15 -8.96 -0.20
N TYR A 244 23.22 -9.74 -0.80
CA TYR A 244 23.25 -11.21 -0.80
C TYR A 244 23.78 -11.83 -2.09
N GLN A 245 24.39 -11.04 -3.01
CA GLN A 245 25.12 -11.57 -4.16
C GLN A 245 26.40 -12.29 -3.72
N GLU A 246 26.86 -13.29 -4.48
CA GLU A 246 28.09 -14.01 -4.19
C GLU A 246 29.32 -13.10 -4.22
N ASP A 247 29.38 -12.16 -5.18
CA ASP A 247 30.49 -11.19 -5.36
C ASP A 247 30.10 -9.78 -4.90
N ASN A 248 29.70 -9.64 -3.63
CA ASN A 248 29.14 -8.38 -3.10
C ASN A 248 30.16 -7.48 -2.37
N LEU A 249 31.46 -7.85 -2.30
CA LEU A 249 32.43 -7.13 -1.50
C LEU A 249 32.52 -5.64 -1.86
N ASP A 250 32.53 -5.32 -3.16
CA ASP A 250 32.57 -3.94 -3.63
C ASP A 250 31.29 -3.18 -3.24
N PHE A 251 30.12 -3.86 -3.30
CA PHE A 251 28.86 -3.25 -2.87
C PHE A 251 28.81 -3.02 -1.36
N LEU A 252 29.33 -3.94 -0.59
CA LEU A 252 29.42 -3.83 0.87
C LEU A 252 30.30 -2.63 1.27
N GLU A 253 31.43 -2.41 0.57
CA GLU A 253 32.30 -1.26 0.76
C GLU A 253 31.58 0.06 0.45
N ILE A 254 30.84 0.11 -0.66
CA ILE A 254 30.00 1.24 -1.02
C ILE A 254 28.90 1.46 0.04
N TRP A 255 28.21 0.39 0.46
CA TRP A 255 27.11 0.45 1.42
C TRP A 255 27.55 0.97 2.79
N GLN A 256 28.74 0.59 3.25
CA GLN A 256 29.33 0.99 4.53
C GLN A 256 30.07 2.34 4.48
N SER A 257 30.29 2.92 3.29
CA SER A 257 31.00 4.20 3.16
C SER A 257 30.22 5.39 3.73
N ASN A 258 30.94 6.39 4.21
CA ASN A 258 30.41 7.66 4.71
C ASN A 258 30.92 8.85 3.87
N PRO A 259 30.16 9.94 3.74
CA PRO A 259 28.82 10.19 4.31
C PRO A 259 27.71 9.41 3.56
N LYS A 260 26.68 9.00 4.28
CA LYS A 260 25.57 8.17 3.75
C LYS A 260 24.77 8.86 2.64
N GLN A 261 24.69 10.18 2.65
CA GLN A 261 23.94 10.99 1.66
C GLN A 261 24.85 11.53 0.54
N ASP A 262 26.06 10.98 0.38
CA ASP A 262 26.96 11.38 -0.68
C ASP A 262 26.43 10.94 -2.05
N MET A 263 26.33 11.88 -3.00
CA MET A 263 25.93 11.60 -4.37
C MET A 263 26.87 10.63 -5.07
N ASP A 264 28.18 10.68 -4.80
CA ASP A 264 29.15 9.72 -5.34
C ASP A 264 28.83 8.29 -4.87
N ARG A 265 28.51 8.12 -3.59
CA ARG A 265 28.09 6.83 -3.04
C ARG A 265 26.83 6.29 -3.73
N ILE A 266 25.81 7.15 -3.90
CA ILE A 266 24.56 6.80 -4.57
C ILE A 266 24.82 6.36 -6.01
N ILE A 267 25.58 7.15 -6.77
CA ILE A 267 25.93 6.85 -8.17
C ILE A 267 26.71 5.53 -8.27
N ARG A 268 27.69 5.30 -7.40
CA ARG A 268 28.48 4.06 -7.38
C ARG A 268 27.60 2.84 -7.09
N ALA A 269 26.68 2.95 -6.12
CA ALA A 269 25.75 1.88 -5.79
C ALA A 269 24.81 1.56 -6.96
N LEU A 270 24.22 2.57 -7.60
CA LEU A 270 23.35 2.39 -8.76
C LEU A 270 24.09 1.73 -9.93
N ASN A 271 25.29 2.24 -10.27
CA ASN A 271 26.12 1.65 -11.34
C ASN A 271 26.48 0.20 -11.05
N TRP A 272 26.83 -0.13 -9.80
CA TRP A 272 27.12 -1.50 -9.40
C TRP A 272 25.89 -2.41 -9.60
N MET A 273 24.71 -1.95 -9.16
CA MET A 273 23.44 -2.68 -9.33
C MET A 273 23.10 -2.90 -10.80
N GLU A 274 23.23 -1.87 -11.64
CA GLU A 274 22.96 -1.95 -13.08
C GLU A 274 23.89 -2.94 -13.78
N THR A 275 25.22 -2.92 -13.47
CA THR A 275 26.19 -3.86 -14.04
C THR A 275 25.98 -5.32 -13.61
N ARG A 276 25.27 -5.56 -12.52
CA ARG A 276 24.93 -6.89 -11.98
C ARG A 276 23.51 -7.33 -12.28
N ASN A 277 22.81 -6.63 -13.18
CA ASN A 277 21.43 -6.93 -13.62
C ASN A 277 20.44 -6.99 -12.45
N ILE A 278 20.66 -6.18 -11.38
CA ILE A 278 19.70 -6.10 -10.27
C ILE A 278 18.32 -5.60 -10.73
N PRO A 279 18.22 -4.55 -11.61
CA PRO A 279 16.92 -4.11 -12.14
C PRO A 279 16.13 -5.26 -12.78
N ASP A 280 16.75 -6.08 -13.64
CA ASP A 280 16.08 -7.18 -14.34
C ASP A 280 15.57 -8.25 -13.36
N ARG A 281 16.35 -8.57 -12.31
CA ARG A 281 15.91 -9.52 -11.27
C ARG A 281 14.69 -9.04 -10.49
N ILE A 282 14.55 -7.73 -10.28
CA ILE A 282 13.38 -7.16 -9.61
C ILE A 282 12.18 -7.24 -10.53
N GLU A 283 12.36 -6.93 -11.83
CA GLU A 283 11.30 -7.08 -12.83
C GLU A 283 10.84 -8.55 -12.93
N GLU A 284 11.76 -9.52 -12.99
CA GLU A 284 11.44 -10.96 -12.97
C GLU A 284 10.65 -11.34 -11.70
N LYS A 285 11.02 -10.80 -10.54
CA LYS A 285 10.28 -11.04 -9.29
C LYS A 285 8.87 -10.46 -9.37
N ILE A 286 8.69 -9.23 -9.88
CA ILE A 286 7.38 -8.60 -10.09
C ILE A 286 6.53 -9.45 -11.06
N GLU A 287 7.11 -9.92 -12.16
CA GLU A 287 6.43 -10.78 -13.13
C GLU A 287 5.98 -12.11 -12.52
N SER A 288 6.82 -12.73 -11.69
CA SER A 288 6.50 -13.95 -10.97
C SER A 288 5.33 -13.78 -10.01
N GLU A 289 5.35 -12.71 -9.19
CA GLU A 289 4.25 -12.39 -8.26
C GLU A 289 2.95 -12.08 -9.04
N MET A 290 3.05 -11.34 -10.14
CA MET A 290 1.92 -11.05 -11.02
C MET A 290 1.33 -12.34 -11.60
N ALA A 291 2.16 -13.25 -12.09
CA ALA A 291 1.71 -14.53 -12.66
C ALA A 291 1.00 -15.38 -11.61
N PHE A 292 1.55 -15.46 -10.40
CA PHE A 292 0.93 -16.15 -9.27
C PHE A 292 -0.45 -15.55 -8.94
N GLY A 293 -0.53 -14.22 -8.79
CA GLY A 293 -1.78 -13.53 -8.53
C GLY A 293 -2.82 -13.78 -9.63
N LEU A 294 -2.45 -13.63 -10.91
CA LEU A 294 -3.36 -13.87 -12.03
C LEU A 294 -3.87 -15.31 -12.08
N GLN A 295 -3.08 -16.30 -11.65
CA GLN A 295 -3.56 -17.66 -11.50
C GLN A 295 -4.69 -17.76 -10.45
N LYS A 296 -4.56 -17.06 -9.32
CA LYS A 296 -5.61 -16.99 -8.30
C LYS A 296 -6.87 -16.30 -8.83
N LEU A 297 -6.73 -15.16 -9.52
CA LEU A 297 -7.86 -14.44 -10.13
C LEU A 297 -8.62 -15.31 -11.15
N LYS A 298 -7.90 -16.08 -11.95
CA LYS A 298 -8.50 -17.01 -12.93
C LYS A 298 -9.29 -18.12 -12.28
N SER A 299 -8.89 -18.60 -11.11
CA SER A 299 -9.55 -19.69 -10.39
C SER A 299 -10.87 -19.29 -9.72
N LEU A 300 -11.15 -18.00 -9.59
CA LEU A 300 -12.38 -17.48 -8.99
C LEU A 300 -13.61 -17.80 -9.85
N ASN A 301 -14.74 -18.02 -9.19
CA ASN A 301 -16.04 -17.91 -9.82
C ASN A 301 -16.41 -16.42 -9.90
N GLY A 302 -16.88 -15.93 -11.05
CA GLY A 302 -17.25 -14.54 -11.15
C GLY A 302 -17.27 -14.01 -12.56
N ASP A 303 -17.75 -12.77 -12.70
CA ASP A 303 -17.91 -12.08 -13.97
C ASP A 303 -16.60 -11.95 -14.75
N PRO A 304 -16.50 -12.45 -16.01
CA PRO A 304 -15.27 -12.40 -16.78
C PRO A 304 -14.82 -10.98 -17.15
N GLU A 305 -15.75 -10.04 -17.31
CA GLU A 305 -15.43 -8.65 -17.61
C GLU A 305 -14.81 -7.97 -16.38
N ALA A 306 -15.36 -8.23 -15.19
CA ALA A 306 -14.81 -7.74 -13.93
C ALA A 306 -13.38 -8.29 -13.70
N LYS A 307 -13.11 -9.58 -13.98
CA LYS A 307 -11.75 -10.14 -13.93
C LYS A 307 -10.79 -9.39 -14.85
N SER A 308 -11.21 -9.12 -16.10
CA SER A 308 -10.39 -8.38 -17.07
C SER A 308 -10.07 -6.96 -16.59
N GLN A 309 -11.04 -6.28 -15.98
CA GLN A 309 -10.86 -4.93 -15.42
C GLN A 309 -9.90 -4.91 -14.23
N ILE A 310 -9.99 -5.90 -13.34
CA ILE A 310 -9.07 -6.09 -12.22
C ILE A 310 -7.65 -6.34 -12.76
N GLU A 311 -7.48 -7.27 -13.70
CA GLU A 311 -6.19 -7.57 -14.30
C GLU A 311 -5.57 -6.33 -14.96
N MET A 312 -6.36 -5.55 -15.72
CA MET A 312 -5.88 -4.32 -16.36
C MET A 312 -5.41 -3.28 -15.32
N LEU A 313 -6.20 -3.04 -14.27
CA LEU A 313 -5.81 -2.10 -13.21
C LEU A 313 -4.52 -2.54 -12.50
N CYS A 314 -4.43 -3.83 -12.16
CA CYS A 314 -3.26 -4.37 -11.47
C CYS A 314 -1.99 -4.29 -12.34
N LYS A 315 -2.09 -4.56 -13.64
CA LYS A 315 -0.98 -4.34 -14.58
C LYS A 315 -0.54 -2.88 -14.62
N VAL A 316 -1.49 -1.93 -14.69
CA VAL A 316 -1.16 -0.49 -14.66
C VAL A 316 -0.45 -0.11 -13.37
N LEU A 317 -0.84 -0.68 -12.22
CA LEU A 317 -0.21 -0.38 -10.92
C LEU A 317 1.17 -1.04 -10.78
N ALA A 318 1.33 -2.28 -11.26
CA ALA A 318 2.59 -3.02 -11.17
C ALA A 318 3.66 -2.53 -12.15
N TYR A 319 3.27 -2.03 -13.32
CA TYR A 319 4.18 -1.54 -14.36
C TYR A 319 4.16 -0.02 -14.54
N ARG A 320 3.69 0.71 -13.51
CA ARG A 320 3.72 2.18 -13.53
C ARG A 320 5.15 2.70 -13.63
N GLU A 321 5.29 3.88 -14.25
CA GLU A 321 6.57 4.58 -14.40
C GLU A 321 6.72 5.77 -13.42
N LYS A 322 5.68 6.01 -12.59
CA LYS A 322 5.61 7.11 -11.60
C LYS A 322 4.65 6.79 -10.46
#